data_9c461a64951fee3570811188041b6347
#
_entry.id   9c461a64951fee3570811188041b6347
#
_cell.length_a   1.000
_cell.length_b   1.000
_cell.length_c   1.000
_cell.angle_alpha   90.00
_cell.angle_beta   90.00
_cell.angle_gamma   90.00
#
_symmetry.space_group_name_H-M   'P 1'
#
loop_
_entity.id
_entity.type
_entity.pdbx_description
1 polymer ?
#
loop_
_entity_poly.entity_id
_entity_poly.type
_entity_poly.pdbx_seq_one_letter_code
_entity_poly.pdbx_strand_id
1 'polypeptide(L)'
;MQQTRLFVRALALVALTTLVSCAANGPTNSAANGAWDFKMTSPFGELAANVSMQAADGQLSGSFDLGGGRVWPIENGTIADNQLSFRLTRDGSPMVYEMSGVVEGGSVSGVAKAMGMEAPWAMTKKP
;
A
#
# COMPACT_ATOMS: atom_id res chain seq x y z
N MET A 1 -57.00 -12.08 15.96
CA MET A 1 -56.55 -12.01 15.55
C MET A 1 -55.71 -11.50 15.36
N GLN A 2 -55.65 -11.41 15.38
CA GLN A 2 -54.95 -11.05 15.02
C GLN A 2 -53.78 -10.75 15.00
N GLN A 3 -53.76 -10.89 15.30
CA GLN A 3 -52.80 -10.71 15.25
C GLN A 3 -51.79 -10.55 14.89
N THR A 4 -51.76 -10.65 14.86
CA THR A 4 -50.98 -10.62 14.50
C THR A 4 -50.20 -10.21 14.08
N ARG A 5 -50.24 -10.12 14.20
CA ARG A 5 -49.46 -9.81 13.78
C ARG A 5 -48.44 -9.36 13.70
N LEU A 6 -48.38 -9.33 13.90
CA LEU A 6 -47.49 -8.97 13.80
C LEU A 6 -46.46 -8.94 13.55
N PHE A 7 -46.40 -9.12 13.66
CA PHE A 7 -45.35 -9.20 13.46
C PHE A 7 -44.50 -8.92 12.96
N VAL A 8 -44.56 -8.95 13.02
CA VAL A 8 -43.90 -8.85 12.47
C VAL A 8 -43.11 -8.25 12.33
N ARG A 9 -43.09 -8.08 12.50
CA ARG A 9 -42.29 -7.56 12.27
C ARG A 9 -41.20 -7.28 12.36
N ALA A 10 -41.07 -7.33 12.58
CA ALA A 10 -40.10 -7.11 12.70
C ALA A 10 -39.12 -7.20 12.32
N LEU A 11 -39.20 -7.32 12.07
CA LEU A 11 -38.33 -7.41 11.64
C LEU A 11 -37.47 -6.94 11.30
N ALA A 12 -37.64 -6.85 11.26
CA ALA A 12 -36.93 -6.51 10.86
C ALA A 12 -35.95 -6.12 10.90
N LEU A 13 -36.04 -6.03 11.03
CA LEU A 13 -35.13 -5.70 11.02
C LEU A 13 -34.12 -5.65 10.85
N VAL A 14 -34.19 -5.70 10.89
CA VAL A 14 -33.23 -5.73 10.78
C VAL A 14 -32.44 -5.54 10.41
N ALA A 15 -32.48 -5.51 10.26
CA ALA A 15 -31.72 -5.43 9.85
C ALA A 15 -30.90 -5.09 9.75
N LEU A 16 -30.87 -4.95 9.72
CA LEU A 16 -30.06 -4.75 9.55
C LEU A 16 -29.15 -4.42 9.37
N THR A 17 -29.25 -4.31 9.46
CA THR A 17 -28.41 -4.07 9.28
C THR A 17 -27.49 -3.84 9.12
N THR A 18 -27.53 -3.69 9.20
CA THR A 18 -26.64 -3.54 9.01
C THR A 18 -25.69 -3.54 8.81
N LEU A 19 -25.48 -3.49 8.88
CA LEU A 19 -24.52 -3.65 8.75
C LEU A 19 -23.74 -3.47 8.29
N VAL A 20 -23.64 -3.32 8.08
CA VAL A 20 -22.95 -3.28 7.65
C VAL A 20 -22.09 -2.84 7.54
N SER A 21 -21.92 -2.58 7.50
CA SER A 21 -21.22 -2.21 7.24
C SER A 21 -20.21 -2.06 7.35
N CYS A 22 -19.99 -1.96 7.51
CA CYS A 22 -19.10 -1.83 7.55
C CYS A 22 -18.17 -2.00 7.30
N ALA A 23 -18.03 -2.16 7.19
CA ALA A 23 -17.30 -2.40 7.00
C ALA A 23 -16.47 -2.25 6.60
N ALA A 24 -16.40 -2.30 6.45
CA ALA A 24 -15.68 -2.18 5.91
C ALA A 24 -14.75 -1.50 5.96
N ASN A 25 -14.62 -1.18 6.22
CA ASN A 25 -13.80 -0.50 6.18
C ASN A 25 -12.68 -0.82 6.18
N GLY A 26 -12.91 -1.56 6.26
CA GLY A 26 -11.74 -1.90 6.42
C GLY A 26 -10.65 -1.42 5.73
N PRO A 27 -10.58 -0.66 5.20
CA PRO A 27 -9.43 -0.33 4.44
C PRO A 27 -8.23 -0.11 5.28
N THR A 28 -7.80 -1.20 5.75
CA THR A 28 -6.62 -1.24 6.56
C THR A 28 -5.39 -0.79 5.81
N ASN A 29 -5.46 -0.76 4.48
CA ASN A 29 -4.32 -0.43 3.67
C ASN A 29 -4.00 1.06 3.65
N SER A 30 -4.84 1.87 4.27
CA SER A 30 -4.63 3.31 4.27
C SER A 30 -3.33 3.74 4.94
N ALA A 31 -2.73 2.87 5.73
CA ALA A 31 -1.47 3.20 6.38
C ALA A 31 -0.35 3.48 5.38
N ALA A 32 -0.45 2.97 4.17
CA ALA A 32 0.55 3.21 3.15
C ALA A 32 0.31 4.49 2.36
N ASN A 33 -0.90 5.06 2.46
CA ASN A 33 -1.24 6.26 1.69
C ASN A 33 -0.41 7.45 2.13
N GLY A 34 -0.01 8.27 1.17
CA GLY A 34 0.61 9.54 1.46
C GLY A 34 1.98 9.70 0.85
N ALA A 35 2.71 10.65 1.39
CA ALA A 35 4.05 10.99 0.90
C ALA A 35 5.09 10.45 1.86
N TRP A 36 6.18 9.95 1.29
CA TRP A 36 7.21 9.27 2.06
C TRP A 36 8.59 9.68 1.57
N ASP A 37 9.58 9.59 2.46
CA ASP A 37 10.98 9.73 2.10
C ASP A 37 11.60 8.35 2.02
N PHE A 38 12.12 8.00 0.86
CA PHE A 38 12.67 6.69 0.59
C PHE A 38 14.19 6.75 0.51
N LYS A 39 14.85 5.76 1.10
CA LYS A 39 16.30 5.61 1.00
C LYS A 39 16.65 4.14 0.86
N MET A 40 17.60 3.88 -0.01
CA MET A 40 18.13 2.53 -0.22
C MET A 40 19.63 2.61 -0.40
N THR A 41 20.35 1.73 0.29
CA THR A 41 21.78 1.59 0.11
C THR A 41 22.04 0.27 -0.59
N SER A 42 22.61 0.34 -1.78
CA SER A 42 22.85 -0.86 -2.58
C SER A 42 24.29 -0.90 -3.05
N PRO A 43 24.72 -2.05 -3.59
CA PRO A 43 26.05 -2.12 -4.19
C PRO A 43 26.25 -1.17 -5.34
N PHE A 44 25.15 -0.65 -5.89
CA PHE A 44 25.19 0.30 -6.99
C PHE A 44 25.17 1.76 -6.52
N GLY A 45 25.21 1.97 -5.18
CA GLY A 45 25.18 3.31 -4.60
C GLY A 45 23.91 3.55 -3.82
N GLU A 46 23.80 4.76 -3.30
CA GLU A 46 22.64 5.16 -2.53
C GLU A 46 21.58 5.74 -3.43
N LEU A 47 20.35 5.41 -3.13
CA LEU A 47 19.20 5.90 -3.86
C LEU A 47 18.24 6.57 -2.89
N ALA A 48 17.81 7.77 -3.21
CA ALA A 48 16.84 8.49 -2.40
C ALA A 48 15.74 9.02 -3.29
N ALA A 49 14.52 9.03 -2.78
CA ALA A 49 13.38 9.47 -3.58
C ALA A 49 12.29 10.01 -2.69
N ASN A 50 11.48 10.90 -3.25
CA ASN A 50 10.21 11.29 -2.68
C ASN A 50 9.16 10.36 -3.25
N VAL A 51 8.41 9.69 -2.38
CA VAL A 51 7.48 8.66 -2.82
C VAL A 51 6.06 9.10 -2.51
N SER A 52 5.18 8.87 -3.46
CA SER A 52 3.75 9.04 -3.25
C SER A 52 3.11 7.69 -3.44
N MET A 53 2.32 7.26 -2.47
CA MET A 53 1.67 5.95 -2.53
C MET A 53 0.19 6.06 -2.25
N GLN A 54 -0.58 5.21 -2.90
CA GLN A 54 -2.01 5.06 -2.68
C GLN A 54 -2.35 3.58 -2.70
N ALA A 55 -3.14 3.17 -1.72
CA ALA A 55 -3.59 1.79 -1.63
C ALA A 55 -5.10 1.74 -1.71
N ALA A 56 -5.62 0.83 -2.51
CA ALA A 56 -7.05 0.63 -2.67
C ALA A 56 -7.30 -0.81 -3.10
N ASP A 57 -8.17 -1.50 -2.37
CA ASP A 57 -8.60 -2.86 -2.73
C ASP A 57 -7.41 -3.82 -2.89
N GLY A 58 -6.43 -3.69 -2.00
CA GLY A 58 -5.28 -4.58 -2.05
C GLY A 58 -4.25 -4.23 -3.10
N GLN A 59 -4.47 -3.16 -3.84
CA GLN A 59 -3.52 -2.71 -4.85
C GLN A 59 -2.79 -1.47 -4.40
N LEU A 60 -1.52 -1.39 -4.75
CA LEU A 60 -0.67 -0.27 -4.41
C LEU A 60 -0.23 0.42 -5.68
N SER A 61 -0.39 1.74 -5.72
CA SER A 61 0.03 2.55 -6.85
C SER A 61 0.80 3.76 -6.34
N GLY A 62 1.46 4.44 -7.27
CA GLY A 62 2.20 5.64 -6.93
C GLY A 62 3.46 5.77 -7.74
N SER A 63 4.36 6.60 -7.25
CA SER A 63 5.59 6.87 -7.98
C SER A 63 6.71 7.25 -7.04
N PHE A 64 7.93 7.03 -7.53
CA PHE A 64 9.16 7.43 -6.86
C PHE A 64 9.77 8.56 -7.67
N ASP A 65 9.88 9.72 -7.06
CA ASP A 65 10.46 10.89 -7.69
C ASP A 65 11.90 11.05 -7.19
N LEU A 66 12.84 10.80 -8.08
CA LEU A 66 14.26 10.83 -7.73
C LEU A 66 14.87 12.21 -7.96
N GLY A 67 14.05 13.15 -8.42
CA GLY A 67 14.56 14.48 -8.73
C GLY A 67 15.07 14.57 -10.16
N GLY A 68 15.24 15.79 -10.63
CA GLY A 68 15.78 16.01 -11.98
C GLY A 68 14.88 15.50 -13.09
N GLY A 69 13.58 15.35 -12.83
CA GLY A 69 12.67 14.83 -13.83
C GLY A 69 12.61 13.32 -13.88
N ARG A 70 13.32 12.64 -13.01
CA ARG A 70 13.36 11.18 -13.00
C ARG A 70 12.24 10.66 -12.07
N VAL A 71 11.26 10.00 -12.66
CA VAL A 71 10.13 9.46 -11.92
C VAL A 71 9.94 8.01 -12.33
N TRP A 72 9.93 7.12 -11.32
CA TRP A 72 9.71 5.70 -11.54
C TRP A 72 8.34 5.32 -10.99
N PRO A 73 7.40 4.90 -11.84
CA PRO A 73 6.09 4.51 -11.33
C PRO A 73 6.17 3.17 -10.60
N ILE A 74 5.28 3.00 -9.62
CA ILE A 74 5.12 1.72 -8.96
C ILE A 74 4.40 0.79 -9.93
N GLU A 75 4.96 -0.40 -10.14
CA GLU A 75 4.40 -1.39 -11.06
C GLU A 75 4.00 -2.63 -10.28
N ASN A 76 2.85 -3.19 -10.63
CA ASN A 76 2.36 -4.44 -10.04
C ASN A 76 2.31 -4.39 -8.51
N GLY A 77 1.89 -3.25 -7.97
CA GLY A 77 1.87 -3.06 -6.53
C GLY A 77 0.72 -3.76 -5.85
N THR A 78 1.01 -4.42 -4.76
CA THR A 78 -0.01 -5.04 -3.91
C THR A 78 0.29 -4.75 -2.46
N ILE A 79 -0.74 -4.79 -1.63
CA ILE A 79 -0.59 -4.63 -0.20
C ILE A 79 -1.63 -5.48 0.50
N ALA A 80 -1.21 -6.21 1.52
CA ALA A 80 -2.08 -7.04 2.35
C ALA A 80 -1.47 -7.11 3.75
N ASP A 81 -2.27 -6.85 4.78
CA ASP A 81 -1.82 -6.97 6.18
C ASP A 81 -0.53 -6.18 6.42
N ASN A 82 -0.46 -4.98 5.88
CA ASN A 82 0.71 -4.11 6.02
C ASN A 82 1.96 -4.60 5.30
N GLN A 83 1.84 -5.66 4.52
CA GLN A 83 2.95 -6.13 3.69
C GLN A 83 2.72 -5.65 2.27
N LEU A 84 3.72 -5.00 1.72
CA LEU A 84 3.61 -4.47 0.37
C LEU A 84 4.67 -5.07 -0.54
N SER A 85 4.34 -5.08 -1.82
CA SER A 85 5.20 -5.64 -2.85
C SER A 85 4.96 -4.87 -4.13
N PHE A 86 6.02 -4.53 -4.83
CA PHE A 86 5.90 -3.82 -6.09
C PHE A 86 7.20 -3.90 -6.87
N ARG A 87 7.19 -3.38 -8.08
CA ARG A 87 8.36 -3.33 -8.93
C ARG A 87 8.64 -1.90 -9.33
N LEU A 88 9.92 -1.62 -9.53
CA LEU A 88 10.38 -0.37 -10.10
C LEU A 88 11.32 -0.70 -11.24
N THR A 89 11.14 -0.03 -12.38
CA THR A 89 12.05 -0.16 -13.50
C THR A 89 12.92 1.08 -13.53
N ARG A 90 14.23 0.88 -13.47
CA ARG A 90 15.19 1.99 -13.47
C ARG A 90 15.19 2.65 -14.84
N ASP A 91 15.11 3.97 -14.85
CA ASP A 91 15.12 4.70 -16.11
C ASP A 91 16.48 4.57 -16.78
N GLY A 92 16.47 4.43 -18.10
CA GLY A 92 17.69 4.30 -18.87
C GLY A 92 18.40 2.98 -18.71
N SER A 93 17.72 1.96 -18.15
CA SER A 93 18.35 0.68 -17.89
C SER A 93 17.27 -0.40 -17.87
N PRO A 94 17.58 -1.64 -18.29
CA PRO A 94 16.62 -2.72 -18.16
C PRO A 94 16.51 -3.29 -16.74
N MET A 95 17.18 -2.67 -15.77
CA MET A 95 17.17 -3.17 -14.41
C MET A 95 15.80 -2.98 -13.76
N VAL A 96 15.29 -4.05 -13.18
CA VAL A 96 14.03 -4.05 -12.45
C VAL A 96 14.32 -4.39 -11.00
N TYR A 97 13.81 -3.56 -10.09
CA TYR A 97 13.88 -3.82 -8.66
C TYR A 97 12.58 -4.48 -8.22
N GLU A 98 12.69 -5.62 -7.56
CA GLU A 98 11.54 -6.25 -6.91
C GLU A 98 11.56 -5.86 -5.45
N MET A 99 10.55 -5.11 -5.05
CA MET A 99 10.51 -4.48 -3.74
C MET A 99 9.51 -5.19 -2.86
N SER A 100 9.89 -5.43 -1.63
CA SER A 100 8.97 -5.95 -0.62
C SER A 100 9.24 -5.25 0.70
N GLY A 101 8.20 -5.04 1.49
CA GLY A 101 8.38 -4.35 2.76
C GLY A 101 7.17 -4.47 3.66
N VAL A 102 7.34 -3.98 4.87
CA VAL A 102 6.32 -4.00 5.91
C VAL A 102 6.11 -2.59 6.42
N VAL A 103 4.84 -2.19 6.51
CA VAL A 103 4.46 -0.89 7.04
C VAL A 103 4.29 -1.01 8.54
N GLU A 104 4.96 -0.14 9.29
CA GLU A 104 4.83 -0.10 10.74
C GLU A 104 4.74 1.36 11.17
N GLY A 105 3.52 1.80 11.46
CA GLY A 105 3.30 3.19 11.84
C GLY A 105 3.73 4.14 10.75
N GLY A 106 4.61 5.05 11.05
CA GLY A 106 5.10 6.03 10.09
C GLY A 106 6.32 5.60 9.32
N SER A 107 6.62 4.30 9.26
CA SER A 107 7.79 3.83 8.53
C SER A 107 7.47 2.57 7.76
N VAL A 108 8.26 2.33 6.71
CA VAL A 108 8.21 1.09 5.94
C VAL A 108 9.66 0.62 5.80
N SER A 109 9.88 -0.65 6.03
CA SER A 109 11.21 -1.21 5.82
C SER A 109 11.11 -2.48 5.00
N GLY A 110 12.12 -2.75 4.21
CA GLY A 110 12.06 -3.89 3.34
C GLY A 110 13.36 -4.17 2.61
N VAL A 111 13.23 -4.96 1.56
CA VAL A 111 14.35 -5.42 0.77
C VAL A 111 14.03 -5.24 -0.71
N ALA A 112 15.03 -4.83 -1.46
CA ALA A 112 14.96 -4.73 -2.91
C ALA A 112 15.84 -5.81 -3.52
N LYS A 113 15.32 -6.49 -4.53
CA LYS A 113 16.08 -7.50 -5.24
C LYS A 113 16.25 -7.08 -6.69
N ALA A 114 17.48 -7.15 -7.16
CA ALA A 114 17.79 -6.84 -8.55
C ALA A 114 19.07 -7.56 -8.94
N MET A 115 19.05 -8.20 -10.11
CA MET A 115 20.24 -8.85 -10.66
C MET A 115 20.88 -9.83 -9.68
N GLY A 116 20.05 -10.57 -8.94
CA GLY A 116 20.57 -11.56 -7.99
C GLY A 116 21.10 -11.01 -6.70
N MET A 117 20.97 -9.71 -6.48
CA MET A 117 21.43 -9.07 -5.25
C MET A 117 20.28 -8.50 -4.47
N GLU A 118 20.50 -8.32 -3.17
CA GLU A 118 19.50 -7.73 -2.28
C GLU A 118 20.07 -6.52 -1.59
N ALA A 119 19.22 -5.53 -1.36
CA ALA A 119 19.59 -4.33 -0.64
C ALA A 119 18.46 -3.90 0.28
N PRO A 120 18.77 -3.48 1.50
CA PRO A 120 17.73 -2.99 2.40
C PRO A 120 17.32 -1.59 2.00
N TRP A 121 16.05 -1.28 2.26
CA TRP A 121 15.54 0.06 2.03
C TRP A 121 14.55 0.41 3.12
N ALA A 122 14.29 1.69 3.25
CA ALA A 122 13.36 2.19 4.24
C ALA A 122 12.70 3.46 3.75
N MET A 123 11.49 3.69 4.22
CA MET A 123 10.77 4.94 4.00
C MET A 123 10.26 5.46 5.33
N THR A 124 10.22 6.78 5.45
CA THR A 124 9.55 7.43 6.57
C THR A 124 8.49 8.36 6.03
N LYS A 125 7.36 8.40 6.72
CA LYS A 125 6.25 9.23 6.27
C LYS A 125 6.60 10.69 6.48
N LYS A 126 6.28 11.50 5.48
CA LYS A 126 6.49 12.94 5.59
C LYS A 126 5.49 13.53 6.56
N PRO A 127 5.90 14.56 7.33
CA PRO A 127 4.98 15.23 8.25
C PRO A 127 3.90 16.02 7.54
#